data_2b19b8cdc238c3e3617a3accb4831176
#
_entry.id   2b19b8cdc238c3e3617a3accb4831176
#
_cell.length_a   1.000
_cell.length_b   1.000
_cell.length_c   1.000
_cell.angle_alpha   90.00
_cell.angle_beta   90.00
_cell.angle_gamma   90.00
#
_symmetry.space_group_name_H-M   'P 1'
#
loop_
_entity.id
_entity.type
_entity.pdbx_description
1 polymer ?
#
loop_
_entity_poly.entity_id
_entity_poly.type
_entity_poly.pdbx_seq_one_letter_code
_entity_poly.pdbx_strand_id
1 'polypeptide(L)'
;MATFVIGKDVVTDESFVTVDATLQAPLTKGQHVFQLVVVDDDGLTSDPVLVDIVVRDDRKPTAVLVAPVTVPFGEPFRLDGSRSSDLPPGKVVKFVWTLLR
;
A
#
# COMPACT_ATOMS: atom_id res chain seq x y z
N MET A 1 13.42 -11.15 6.47
CA MET A 1 13.18 -9.97 5.63
C MET A 1 14.05 -8.82 6.13
N ALA A 2 14.49 -7.98 5.22
CA ALA A 2 15.33 -6.84 5.56
C ALA A 2 14.52 -5.55 5.54
N THR A 3 14.74 -4.70 6.54
CA THR A 3 14.15 -3.37 6.58
C THR A 3 15.12 -2.38 5.94
N PHE A 4 14.66 -1.69 4.90
CA PHE A 4 15.46 -0.70 4.19
C PHE A 4 15.15 0.69 4.69
N VAL A 5 16.21 1.48 4.88
CA VAL A 5 16.14 2.90 5.20
C VAL A 5 16.93 3.64 4.13
N ILE A 6 16.36 4.73 3.62
CA ILE A 6 16.99 5.53 2.56
C ILE A 6 18.43 5.91 2.96
N GLY A 7 19.37 5.60 2.08
CA GLY A 7 20.78 5.91 2.27
C GLY A 7 21.55 4.98 3.18
N LYS A 8 20.93 3.92 3.70
CA LYS A 8 21.60 2.91 4.53
C LYS A 8 21.77 1.61 3.76
N ASP A 9 22.97 1.06 3.80
CA ASP A 9 23.28 -0.21 3.15
C ASP A 9 22.72 -1.38 3.95
N VAL A 10 22.27 -2.40 3.21
CA VAL A 10 21.99 -3.74 3.74
C VAL A 10 23.01 -4.67 3.09
N VAL A 11 23.82 -5.33 3.91
CA VAL A 11 24.90 -6.21 3.44
C VAL A 11 24.54 -7.66 3.73
N THR A 12 24.60 -8.51 2.72
CA THR A 12 24.33 -9.95 2.85
C THR A 12 25.40 -10.77 2.15
N ASP A 13 25.61 -12.00 2.59
CA ASP A 13 26.43 -12.99 1.87
C ASP A 13 25.58 -13.79 0.88
N GLU A 14 24.28 -13.76 1.03
CA GLU A 14 23.34 -14.43 0.15
C GLU A 14 23.10 -13.60 -1.10
N SER A 15 22.78 -14.29 -2.21
CA SER A 15 22.58 -13.66 -3.51
C SER A 15 21.23 -12.99 -3.68
N PHE A 16 20.40 -13.00 -2.64
CA PHE A 16 19.07 -12.37 -2.65
C PHE A 16 18.77 -11.77 -1.29
N VAL A 17 17.80 -10.86 -1.27
CA VAL A 17 17.25 -10.29 -0.06
C VAL A 17 15.75 -10.07 -0.25
N THR A 18 14.97 -10.31 0.80
CA THR A 18 13.54 -10.01 0.78
C THR A 18 13.30 -8.70 1.51
N VAL A 19 12.72 -7.73 0.80
CA VAL A 19 12.40 -6.43 1.36
C VAL A 19 11.20 -6.56 2.30
N ASP A 20 11.35 -6.03 3.52
CA ASP A 20 10.22 -5.95 4.45
C ASP A 20 9.32 -4.79 4.05
N ALA A 21 8.22 -5.13 3.39
CA ALA A 21 7.23 -4.18 2.90
C ALA A 21 5.82 -4.67 3.26
N THR A 22 5.68 -5.22 4.47
CA THR A 22 4.41 -5.70 5.00
C THR A 22 3.50 -4.54 5.38
N LEU A 23 2.22 -4.84 5.69
CA LEU A 23 1.27 -3.80 6.14
C LEU A 23 1.66 -3.13 7.44
N GLN A 24 2.50 -3.79 8.27
CA GLN A 24 3.02 -3.21 9.51
C GLN A 24 4.17 -2.22 9.26
N ALA A 25 4.89 -2.39 8.15
CA ALA A 25 6.02 -1.53 7.78
C ALA A 25 6.06 -1.38 6.25
N PRO A 26 5.04 -0.76 5.64
CA PRO A 26 4.93 -0.71 4.20
C PRO A 26 5.91 0.27 3.57
N LEU A 27 6.37 -0.05 2.37
CA LEU A 27 6.90 0.97 1.48
C LEU A 27 5.74 1.86 1.03
N THR A 28 6.01 3.15 0.89
CA THR A 28 4.99 4.07 0.40
C THR A 28 4.60 3.74 -1.04
N LYS A 29 3.37 4.03 -1.37
CA LYS A 29 2.86 3.94 -2.74
C LYS A 29 3.70 4.85 -3.66
N GLY A 30 4.04 4.35 -4.84
CA GLY A 30 4.81 5.11 -5.82
C GLY A 30 6.13 4.46 -6.18
N GLN A 31 7.03 5.24 -6.77
CA GLN A 31 8.29 4.76 -7.29
C GLN A 31 9.39 4.75 -6.22
N HIS A 32 10.14 3.64 -6.19
CA HIS A 32 11.33 3.50 -5.36
C HIS A 32 12.49 3.00 -6.22
N VAL A 33 13.70 3.40 -5.87
CA VAL A 33 14.91 3.01 -6.59
C VAL A 33 15.78 2.21 -5.63
N PHE A 34 16.15 1.01 -6.04
CA PHE A 34 17.10 0.16 -5.31
C PHE A 34 18.40 0.05 -6.07
N GLN A 35 19.49 -0.11 -5.34
CA GLN A 35 20.83 -0.23 -5.89
C GLN A 35 21.50 -1.51 -5.41
N LEU A 36 22.23 -2.15 -6.30
CA LEU A 36 23.10 -3.28 -5.97
C LEU A 36 24.53 -2.94 -6.33
N VAL A 37 25.44 -3.20 -5.39
CA VAL A 37 26.88 -3.22 -5.57
C VAL A 37 27.37 -4.55 -5.03
N VAL A 38 28.21 -5.25 -5.78
CA VAL A 38 28.78 -6.51 -5.33
C VAL A 38 30.28 -6.34 -5.07
N VAL A 39 30.82 -7.17 -4.19
CA VAL A 39 32.23 -7.12 -3.77
C VAL A 39 32.84 -8.50 -4.01
N ASP A 40 34.01 -8.54 -4.63
CA ASP A 40 34.74 -9.81 -4.88
C ASP A 40 35.63 -10.18 -3.70
N ASP A 41 36.33 -11.33 -3.83
CA ASP A 41 37.23 -11.85 -2.80
C ASP A 41 38.50 -11.03 -2.62
N ASP A 42 38.85 -10.17 -3.57
CA ASP A 42 39.96 -9.22 -3.44
C ASP A 42 39.55 -7.88 -2.84
N GLY A 43 38.27 -7.73 -2.50
CA GLY A 43 37.73 -6.49 -1.95
C GLY A 43 37.38 -5.43 -2.99
N LEU A 44 37.42 -5.78 -4.28
CA LEU A 44 37.04 -4.86 -5.35
C LEU A 44 35.51 -4.80 -5.48
N THR A 45 35.00 -3.60 -5.66
CA THR A 45 33.54 -3.37 -5.78
C THR A 45 33.14 -3.18 -7.23
N SER A 46 31.93 -3.61 -7.55
CA SER A 46 31.34 -3.39 -8.88
C SER A 46 30.89 -1.95 -9.05
N ASP A 47 30.59 -1.57 -10.30
CA ASP A 47 29.75 -0.40 -10.55
C ASP A 47 28.35 -0.66 -10.03
N PRO A 48 27.64 0.38 -9.59
CA PRO A 48 26.27 0.22 -9.10
C PRO A 48 25.30 -0.09 -10.23
N VAL A 49 24.33 -0.95 -9.94
CA VAL A 49 23.20 -1.23 -10.82
C VAL A 49 21.93 -0.81 -10.09
N LEU A 50 21.10 -0.04 -10.77
CA LEU A 50 19.87 0.51 -10.21
C LEU A 50 18.64 -0.17 -10.83
N VAL A 51 17.58 -0.31 -10.05
CA VAL A 51 16.29 -0.79 -10.53
C VAL A 51 15.17 0.06 -9.95
N ASP A 52 14.17 0.34 -10.77
CA ASP A 52 12.97 1.05 -10.35
C ASP A 52 11.87 0.04 -10.01
N ILE A 53 11.27 0.21 -8.84
CA ILE A 53 10.13 -0.58 -8.39
C ILE A 53 8.96 0.36 -8.14
N VAL A 54 7.80 0.04 -8.70
CA VAL A 54 6.57 0.79 -8.44
C VAL A 54 5.72 0.01 -7.46
N VAL A 55 5.47 0.59 -6.29
CA VAL A 55 4.57 0.03 -5.29
C VAL A 55 3.17 0.54 -5.57
N ARG A 56 2.24 -0.38 -5.81
CA ARG A 56 0.85 -0.08 -6.12
C ARG A 56 -0.04 -0.48 -4.97
N ASP A 57 -1.07 0.31 -4.73
CA ASP A 57 -2.16 -0.07 -3.84
C ASP A 57 -3.34 -0.55 -4.69
N ASP A 58 -3.48 -1.87 -4.80
CA ASP A 58 -4.57 -2.52 -5.54
C ASP A 58 -5.71 -2.97 -4.61
N ARG A 59 -5.66 -2.61 -3.33
CA ARG A 59 -6.68 -3.01 -2.36
C ARG A 59 -7.91 -2.13 -2.50
N LYS A 60 -9.06 -2.79 -2.67
CA LYS A 60 -10.34 -2.09 -2.75
C LYS A 60 -10.76 -1.60 -1.37
N PRO A 61 -11.41 -0.43 -1.29
CA PRO A 61 -12.01 0.00 -0.03
C PRO A 61 -13.19 -0.90 0.34
N THR A 62 -13.57 -0.84 1.59
CA THR A 62 -14.75 -1.54 2.11
C THR A 62 -15.88 -0.56 2.28
N ALA A 63 -16.99 -0.78 1.59
CA ALA A 63 -18.20 0.00 1.76
C ALA A 63 -19.02 -0.53 2.93
N VAL A 64 -19.51 0.39 3.78
CA VAL A 64 -20.43 0.06 4.86
C VAL A 64 -21.62 1.02 4.76
N LEU A 65 -22.81 0.45 4.60
CA LEU A 65 -24.05 1.21 4.46
C LEU A 65 -24.91 0.98 5.69
N VAL A 66 -25.27 2.06 6.37
CA VAL A 66 -26.19 2.04 7.50
C VAL A 66 -27.46 2.78 7.12
N ALA A 67 -28.59 2.15 7.33
CA ALA A 67 -29.89 2.69 6.95
C ALA A 67 -30.98 2.16 7.89
N PRO A 68 -32.12 2.88 8.03
CA PRO A 68 -33.26 2.35 8.79
C PRO A 68 -33.84 1.13 8.08
N VAL A 69 -34.33 0.17 8.86
CA VAL A 69 -34.94 -1.06 8.34
C VAL A 69 -36.30 -0.78 7.72
N THR A 70 -37.05 0.12 8.32
CA THR A 70 -38.39 0.55 7.86
C THR A 70 -38.50 2.05 7.98
N VAL A 71 -39.27 2.66 7.06
CA VAL A 71 -39.59 4.10 7.11
C VAL A 71 -41.05 4.27 6.74
N PRO A 72 -41.73 5.29 7.31
CA PRO A 72 -43.11 5.60 6.93
C PRO A 72 -43.16 6.08 5.47
N PHE A 73 -44.26 5.72 4.81
CA PHE A 73 -44.50 6.22 3.46
C PHE A 73 -44.60 7.75 3.47
N GLY A 74 -43.89 8.38 2.50
CA GLY A 74 -43.94 9.83 2.35
C GLY A 74 -42.96 10.60 3.23
N GLU A 75 -42.13 9.92 4.03
CA GLU A 75 -41.16 10.59 4.90
C GLU A 75 -39.73 10.39 4.39
N PRO A 76 -38.87 11.41 4.48
CA PRO A 76 -37.46 11.27 4.11
C PRO A 76 -36.70 10.39 5.11
N PHE A 77 -35.65 9.79 4.65
CA PHE A 77 -34.72 9.01 5.47
C PHE A 77 -33.30 9.16 4.97
N ARG A 78 -32.32 8.77 5.81
CA ARG A 78 -30.91 8.95 5.52
C ARG A 78 -30.21 7.61 5.34
N LEU A 79 -29.36 7.54 4.31
CA LEU A 79 -28.37 6.48 4.13
C LEU A 79 -27.02 7.00 4.60
N ASP A 80 -26.28 6.21 5.33
CA ASP A 80 -25.01 6.63 5.94
C ASP A 80 -23.89 5.69 5.52
N GLY A 81 -22.89 6.23 4.83
CA GLY A 81 -21.69 5.50 4.40
C GLY A 81 -20.44 5.86 5.20
N SER A 82 -20.56 6.61 6.29
CA SER A 82 -19.41 7.15 7.02
C SER A 82 -18.52 6.10 7.67
N ARG A 83 -19.01 4.86 7.81
CA ARG A 83 -18.21 3.73 8.35
C ARG A 83 -17.42 3.00 7.29
N SER A 84 -17.53 3.39 6.03
CA SER A 84 -16.71 2.84 4.96
C SER A 84 -15.25 3.20 5.19
N SER A 85 -14.33 2.34 4.76
CA SER A 85 -12.91 2.50 5.08
C SER A 85 -12.03 1.98 3.95
N ASP A 86 -10.80 2.45 3.95
CA ASP A 86 -9.73 1.93 3.13
C ASP A 86 -8.49 1.75 3.99
N LEU A 87 -7.61 0.81 3.61
CA LEU A 87 -6.35 0.61 4.31
C LEU A 87 -5.41 1.78 4.06
N PRO A 88 -4.76 2.33 5.11
CA PRO A 88 -3.77 3.39 4.91
C PRO A 88 -2.65 2.96 3.96
N PRO A 89 -2.08 3.87 3.15
CA PRO A 89 -2.36 5.31 3.11
C PRO A 89 -3.60 5.71 2.31
N GLY A 90 -4.38 4.74 1.82
CA GLY A 90 -5.60 5.01 1.09
C GLY A 90 -6.69 5.61 1.98
N LYS A 91 -7.66 6.24 1.36
CA LYS A 91 -8.84 6.80 2.01
C LYS A 91 -10.02 6.84 1.05
N VAL A 92 -11.22 6.74 1.57
CA VAL A 92 -12.44 6.91 0.76
C VAL A 92 -12.61 8.39 0.44
N VAL A 93 -12.77 8.71 -0.85
CA VAL A 93 -12.89 10.09 -1.32
C VAL A 93 -14.21 10.37 -2.02
N LYS A 94 -15.03 9.35 -2.28
CA LYS A 94 -16.25 9.49 -3.08
C LYS A 94 -17.26 8.42 -2.68
N PHE A 95 -18.52 8.78 -2.65
CA PHE A 95 -19.64 7.88 -2.37
C PHE A 95 -20.59 7.90 -3.55
N VAL A 96 -20.92 6.72 -4.08
CA VAL A 96 -21.83 6.58 -5.23
C VAL A 96 -23.05 5.82 -4.74
N TRP A 97 -24.23 6.44 -4.83
CA TRP A 97 -25.48 5.93 -4.32
C TRP A 97 -26.39 5.55 -5.47
N THR A 98 -27.04 4.41 -5.41
CA THR A 98 -27.89 3.93 -6.51
C THR A 98 -29.09 3.20 -5.94
N LEU A 99 -30.27 3.55 -6.42
CA LEU A 99 -31.49 2.77 -6.18
C LEU A 99 -31.57 1.66 -7.23
N LEU A 100 -31.55 0.40 -6.78
CA LEU A 100 -31.51 -0.75 -7.70
C LEU A 100 -32.90 -1.32 -8.04
N ARG A 101 -33.91 -1.05 -7.21
CA ARG A 101 -35.30 -1.53 -7.43
C ARG A 101 -36.34 -0.60 -6.88
#